data_8d217385353a51a5e10d5c1d579a0db1
#
_entry.id   8d217385353a51a5e10d5c1d579a0db1
#
_cell.length_a   1.000
_cell.length_b   1.000
_cell.length_c   1.000
_cell.angle_alpha   90.00
_cell.angle_beta   90.00
_cell.angle_gamma   90.00
#
_symmetry.space_group_name_H-M   'P 1'
#
loop_
_entity.id
_entity.type
_entity.pdbx_description
1 polymer ?
#
loop_
_entity_poly.entity_id
_entity_poly.type
_entity_poly.pdbx_seq_one_letter_code
_entity_poly.pdbx_strand_id
1 'polypeptide(L)'
;MTIRGYGRVTPLQMDMLELGGEILSPGGSEPASDEERLSVMKEARQALTKQTGRDFGFDLAAWHQFLLNDAKLSEEYTFAYAWKAVKRRIDELLDDPDRRRLERLLNEHP
;
A
#
# COMPACT_ATOMS: atom_id res chain seq x y z
N MET A 1 0.66 -5.01 14.01
CA MET A 1 1.88 -4.19 14.15
C MET A 1 1.52 -2.73 14.37
N THR A 2 2.22 -2.06 15.24
CA THR A 2 1.98 -0.63 15.53
C THR A 2 3.00 0.22 14.79
N ILE A 3 2.52 1.16 13.97
CA ILE A 3 3.34 2.05 13.17
C ILE A 3 3.08 3.50 13.61
N ARG A 4 4.16 4.22 13.90
CA ARG A 4 4.07 5.62 14.30
C ARG A 4 3.34 6.43 13.21
N GLY A 5 2.33 7.19 13.62
CA GLY A 5 1.50 7.99 12.71
C GLY A 5 0.24 7.27 12.26
N TYR A 6 0.21 5.94 12.31
CA TYR A 6 -0.94 5.13 11.90
C TYR A 6 -1.58 4.37 13.07
N GLY A 7 -0.81 4.09 14.10
CA GLY A 7 -1.25 3.22 15.17
C GLY A 7 -1.14 1.75 14.77
N ARG A 8 -2.06 0.92 15.23
CA ARG A 8 -2.05 -0.50 14.94
C ARG A 8 -2.68 -0.77 13.57
N VAL A 9 -1.89 -1.29 12.65
CA VAL A 9 -2.31 -1.55 11.27
C VAL A 9 -2.48 -3.05 11.01
N THR A 10 -3.40 -3.38 10.10
CA THR A 10 -3.60 -4.76 9.63
C THR A 10 -2.60 -5.08 8.51
N PRO A 11 -2.37 -6.39 8.22
CA PRO A 11 -1.51 -6.75 7.08
C PRO A 11 -1.94 -6.13 5.75
N LEU A 12 -3.25 -6.10 5.46
CA LEU A 12 -3.74 -5.46 4.22
C LEU A 12 -3.44 -3.97 4.19
N GLN A 13 -3.61 -3.28 5.32
CA GLN A 13 -3.28 -1.85 5.42
C GLN A 13 -1.80 -1.61 5.18
N MET A 14 -0.93 -2.43 5.79
CA MET A 14 0.52 -2.34 5.59
C MET A 14 0.89 -2.56 4.13
N ASP A 15 0.35 -3.61 3.52
CA ASP A 15 0.66 -3.94 2.14
C ASP A 15 0.23 -2.83 1.18
N MET A 16 -0.91 -2.20 1.44
CA MET A 16 -1.36 -1.08 0.60
C MET A 16 -0.47 0.15 0.72
N LEU A 17 -0.02 0.48 1.93
CA LEU A 17 0.93 1.58 2.12
C LEU A 17 2.25 1.29 1.42
N GLU A 18 2.73 0.06 1.52
CA GLU A 18 3.96 -0.36 0.86
C GLU A 18 3.81 -0.40 -0.66
N LEU A 19 2.65 -0.79 -1.16
CA LEU A 19 2.35 -0.71 -2.60
C LEU A 19 2.38 0.75 -3.07
N GLY A 20 2.05 1.68 -2.19
CA GLY A 20 2.19 3.11 -2.44
C GLY A 20 3.62 3.61 -2.36
N GLY A 21 4.57 2.75 -2.05
CA GLY A 21 5.99 3.10 -2.00
C GLY A 21 6.47 3.58 -0.64
N GLU A 22 5.70 3.38 0.42
CA GLU A 22 6.15 3.75 1.77
C GLU A 22 7.01 2.65 2.38
N ILE A 23 8.08 3.06 3.06
CA ILE A 23 8.88 2.15 3.88
C ILE A 23 8.39 2.30 5.31
N LEU A 24 7.74 1.26 5.82
CA LEU A 24 7.16 1.30 7.15
C LEU A 24 8.13 0.75 8.20
N SER A 25 8.16 1.41 9.34
CA SER A 25 8.95 0.96 10.49
C SER A 25 8.21 1.34 11.77
N PRO A 26 8.57 0.74 12.92
CA PRO A 26 7.96 1.16 14.20
C PRO A 26 8.15 2.63 14.51
N GLY A 27 9.18 3.28 13.97
CA GLY A 27 9.43 4.71 14.12
C GLY A 27 8.66 5.58 13.13
N GLY A 28 7.87 5.00 12.22
CA GLY A 28 7.14 5.70 11.18
C GLY A 28 7.74 5.45 9.80
N SER A 29 7.29 6.25 8.82
CA SER A 29 7.84 6.19 7.47
C SER A 29 9.15 6.97 7.41
N GLU A 30 10.15 6.44 6.74
CA GLU A 30 11.45 7.08 6.60
C GLU A 30 11.71 7.44 5.15
N PRO A 31 12.51 8.51 4.89
CA PRO A 31 12.94 8.79 3.52
C PRO A 31 13.66 7.57 2.95
N ALA A 32 13.32 7.22 1.72
CA ALA A 32 13.85 6.03 1.08
C ALA A 32 14.29 6.34 -0.35
N SER A 33 15.28 5.59 -0.82
CA SER A 33 15.72 5.68 -2.21
C SER A 33 14.65 5.09 -3.14
N ASP A 34 14.74 5.42 -4.42
CA ASP A 34 13.85 4.82 -5.42
C ASP A 34 13.99 3.29 -5.43
N GLU A 35 15.21 2.77 -5.31
CA GLU A 35 15.45 1.33 -5.28
C GLU A 35 14.73 0.65 -4.13
N GLU A 36 14.80 1.24 -2.93
CA GLU A 36 14.11 0.71 -1.77
C GLU A 36 12.59 0.74 -1.96
N ARG A 37 12.08 1.84 -2.48
CA ARG A 37 10.65 1.99 -2.75
C ARG A 37 10.17 0.98 -3.80
N LEU A 38 10.92 0.82 -4.89
CA LEU A 38 10.58 -0.15 -5.94
C LEU A 38 10.56 -1.58 -5.40
N SER A 39 11.53 -1.91 -4.54
CA SER A 39 11.61 -3.24 -3.92
C SER A 39 10.39 -3.51 -3.03
N VAL A 40 10.03 -2.55 -2.19
CA VAL A 40 8.87 -2.66 -1.30
C VAL A 40 7.57 -2.79 -2.10
N MET A 41 7.43 -2.02 -3.17
CA MET A 41 6.26 -2.09 -4.04
C MET A 41 6.10 -3.47 -4.67
N LYS A 42 7.19 -4.08 -5.13
CA LYS A 42 7.17 -5.45 -5.69
C LYS A 42 6.74 -6.47 -4.65
N GLU A 43 7.28 -6.37 -3.44
CA GLU A 43 6.93 -7.27 -2.34
C GLU A 43 5.45 -7.11 -1.96
N ALA A 44 4.97 -5.88 -1.91
CA ALA A 44 3.57 -5.59 -1.58
C ALA A 44 2.62 -6.20 -2.61
N ARG A 45 2.93 -6.08 -3.89
CA ARG A 45 2.14 -6.70 -4.94
C ARG A 45 2.04 -8.21 -4.76
N GLN A 46 3.17 -8.86 -4.45
CA GLN A 46 3.20 -10.30 -4.21
C GLN A 46 2.34 -10.68 -3.00
N ALA A 47 2.47 -9.93 -1.91
CA ALA A 47 1.70 -10.17 -0.69
C ALA A 47 0.21 -10.01 -0.93
N LEU A 48 -0.19 -8.94 -1.61
CA LEU A 48 -1.60 -8.70 -1.93
C LEU A 48 -2.16 -9.77 -2.85
N THR A 49 -1.42 -10.19 -3.86
CA THR A 49 -1.82 -11.25 -4.77
C THR A 49 -2.02 -12.56 -4.02
N LYS A 50 -1.11 -12.88 -3.11
CA LYS A 50 -1.20 -14.10 -2.30
C LYS A 50 -2.41 -14.07 -1.37
N GLN A 51 -2.69 -12.93 -0.75
CA GLN A 51 -3.81 -12.81 0.19
C GLN A 51 -5.17 -12.82 -0.48
N THR A 52 -5.27 -12.27 -1.69
CA THR A 52 -6.56 -12.05 -2.35
C THR A 52 -6.86 -13.03 -3.49
N GLY A 53 -5.84 -13.66 -4.03
CA GLY A 53 -5.97 -14.49 -5.23
C GLY A 53 -6.16 -13.67 -6.51
N ARG A 54 -5.99 -12.35 -6.44
CA ARG A 54 -6.11 -11.42 -7.57
C ARG A 54 -4.81 -10.68 -7.77
N ASP A 55 -4.57 -10.22 -8.99
CA ASP A 55 -3.38 -9.43 -9.31
C ASP A 55 -3.76 -8.21 -10.14
N PHE A 56 -3.76 -7.04 -9.51
CA PHE A 56 -3.98 -5.76 -10.18
C PHE A 56 -2.67 -5.03 -10.46
N GLY A 57 -1.55 -5.76 -10.38
CA GLY A 57 -0.24 -5.17 -10.63
C GLY A 57 0.13 -4.11 -9.61
N PHE A 58 0.61 -2.97 -10.08
CA PHE A 58 1.00 -1.85 -9.23
C PHE A 58 -0.04 -0.72 -9.22
N ASP A 59 -1.23 -1.00 -9.73
CA ASP A 59 -2.31 -0.02 -9.80
C ASP A 59 -2.97 0.16 -8.42
N LEU A 60 -2.50 1.17 -7.69
CA LEU A 60 -2.97 1.44 -6.34
C LEU A 60 -4.47 1.72 -6.29
N ALA A 61 -4.98 2.44 -7.29
CA ALA A 61 -6.40 2.77 -7.35
C ALA A 61 -7.26 1.51 -7.53
N ALA A 62 -6.84 0.61 -8.41
CA ALA A 62 -7.56 -0.65 -8.65
C ALA A 62 -7.57 -1.52 -7.40
N TRP A 63 -6.44 -1.67 -6.72
CA TRP A 63 -6.37 -2.41 -5.46
C TRP A 63 -7.25 -1.78 -4.39
N HIS A 64 -7.20 -0.45 -4.26
CA HIS A 64 -7.99 0.28 -3.28
C HIS A 64 -9.50 0.02 -3.48
N GLN A 65 -9.99 0.16 -4.70
CA GLN A 65 -11.40 -0.07 -5.00
C GLN A 65 -11.80 -1.54 -4.78
N PHE A 66 -10.96 -2.46 -5.19
CA PHE A 66 -11.24 -3.88 -4.97
C PHE A 66 -11.36 -4.21 -3.48
N LEU A 67 -10.41 -3.75 -2.66
CA LEU A 67 -10.43 -4.03 -1.22
C LEU A 67 -11.60 -3.38 -0.51
N LEU A 68 -12.02 -2.19 -0.93
CA LEU A 68 -13.18 -1.53 -0.35
C LEU A 68 -14.49 -2.23 -0.68
N ASN A 69 -14.57 -2.84 -1.87
CA ASN A 69 -15.81 -3.45 -2.37
C ASN A 69 -15.95 -4.93 -2.06
N ASP A 70 -14.88 -5.60 -1.66
CA ASP A 70 -14.93 -7.01 -1.28
C ASP A 70 -15.52 -7.14 0.13
N ALA A 71 -16.62 -7.87 0.26
CA ALA A 71 -17.37 -7.98 1.52
C ALA A 71 -16.52 -8.52 2.67
N LYS A 72 -15.57 -9.38 2.39
CA LYS A 72 -14.73 -10.02 3.40
C LYS A 72 -13.46 -9.22 3.70
N LEU A 73 -12.78 -8.78 2.64
CA LEU A 73 -11.50 -8.08 2.77
C LEU A 73 -11.67 -6.66 3.27
N SER A 74 -12.81 -6.01 3.00
CA SER A 74 -13.02 -4.65 3.43
C SER A 74 -13.04 -4.50 4.96
N GLU A 75 -13.47 -5.53 5.68
CA GLU A 75 -13.46 -5.50 7.15
C GLU A 75 -12.04 -5.36 7.70
N GLU A 76 -11.08 -6.07 7.11
CA GLU A 76 -9.68 -5.94 7.52
C GLU A 76 -9.07 -4.63 7.01
N TYR A 77 -9.36 -4.26 5.76
CA TYR A 77 -8.77 -3.08 5.14
C TYR A 77 -9.19 -1.78 5.83
N THR A 78 -10.46 -1.70 6.25
CA THR A 78 -10.99 -0.50 6.91
C THR A 78 -10.98 -0.59 8.43
N PHE A 79 -10.20 -1.52 8.99
CA PHE A 79 -10.27 -1.86 10.40
C PHE A 79 -9.68 -0.79 11.31
N ALA A 80 -10.44 -0.50 12.38
CA ALA A 80 -10.03 0.23 13.57
C ALA A 80 -9.56 1.68 13.33
N TYR A 81 -8.81 2.19 14.29
CA TYR A 81 -8.38 3.59 14.31
C TYR A 81 -7.39 3.94 13.22
N ALA A 82 -6.59 2.97 12.80
CA ALA A 82 -5.59 3.19 11.77
C ALA A 82 -6.20 3.55 10.41
N TRP A 83 -7.43 3.11 10.14
CA TRP A 83 -8.07 3.31 8.85
C TRP A 83 -8.10 4.78 8.42
N LYS A 84 -8.42 5.68 9.34
CA LYS A 84 -8.50 7.10 9.02
C LYS A 84 -7.17 7.65 8.49
N ALA A 85 -6.07 7.28 9.13
CA ALA A 85 -4.73 7.70 8.71
C ALA A 85 -4.29 6.98 7.44
N VAL A 86 -4.58 5.68 7.34
CA VAL A 86 -4.27 4.88 6.16
C VAL A 86 -5.01 5.43 4.93
N LYS A 87 -6.31 5.67 5.05
CA LYS A 87 -7.13 6.21 3.97
C LYS A 87 -6.60 7.55 3.47
N ARG A 88 -6.26 8.45 4.41
CA ARG A 88 -5.69 9.75 4.06
C ARG A 88 -4.41 9.57 3.25
N ARG A 89 -3.53 8.68 3.70
CA ARG A 89 -2.26 8.47 3.01
C ARG A 89 -2.44 7.83 1.65
N ILE A 90 -3.36 6.86 1.53
CA ILE A 90 -3.67 6.25 0.23
C ILE A 90 -4.19 7.32 -0.74
N ASP A 91 -5.10 8.18 -0.29
CA ASP A 91 -5.61 9.28 -1.13
C ASP A 91 -4.48 10.20 -1.61
N GLU A 92 -3.52 10.54 -0.72
CA GLU A 92 -2.36 11.33 -1.09
C GLU A 92 -1.47 10.61 -2.11
N LEU A 93 -1.24 9.32 -1.92
CA LEU A 93 -0.40 8.52 -2.80
C LEU A 93 -1.01 8.34 -4.19
N LEU A 94 -2.32 8.29 -4.30
CA LEU A 94 -3.01 8.19 -5.58
C LEU A 94 -2.73 9.41 -6.46
N ASP A 95 -2.52 10.58 -5.85
CA ASP A 95 -2.25 11.82 -6.56
C ASP A 95 -0.76 12.20 -6.57
N ASP A 96 0.10 11.38 -6.00
CA ASP A 96 1.52 11.67 -5.89
C ASP A 96 2.24 11.40 -7.23
N PRO A 97 2.78 12.45 -7.90
CA PRO A 97 3.48 12.27 -9.17
C PRO A 97 4.71 11.37 -9.06
N ASP A 98 5.40 11.40 -7.93
CA ASP A 98 6.59 10.60 -7.72
C ASP A 98 6.26 9.12 -7.63
N ARG A 99 5.19 8.79 -6.91
CA ARG A 99 4.70 7.41 -6.84
C ARG A 99 4.27 6.91 -8.22
N ARG A 100 3.60 7.76 -9.01
CA ARG A 100 3.19 7.41 -10.37
C ARG A 100 4.39 7.15 -11.27
N ARG A 101 5.46 7.90 -11.07
CA ARG A 101 6.72 7.68 -11.79
C ARG A 101 7.28 6.29 -11.50
N LEU A 102 7.30 5.91 -10.22
CA LEU A 102 7.78 4.58 -9.80
C LEU A 102 6.89 3.47 -10.37
N GLU A 103 5.58 3.65 -10.37
CA GLU A 103 4.64 2.70 -10.97
C GLU A 103 4.95 2.47 -12.46
N ARG A 104 5.19 3.54 -13.20
CA ARG A 104 5.54 3.45 -14.61
C ARG A 104 6.83 2.66 -14.82
N LEU A 105 7.84 2.91 -13.98
CA LEU A 105 9.09 2.17 -14.06
C LEU A 105 8.87 0.67 -13.86
N LEU A 106 8.05 0.30 -12.89
CA LEU A 106 7.74 -1.12 -12.62
C LEU A 106 6.95 -1.77 -13.75
N ASN A 107 6.04 -1.03 -14.37
CA ASN A 107 5.24 -1.55 -15.49
C ASN A 107 6.08 -1.71 -16.77
N GLU A 108 7.09 -0.87 -16.96
CA GLU A 108 7.98 -0.95 -18.10
C GLU A 108 9.05 -2.03 -17.94
N HIS A 109 9.44 -2.35 -16.71
CA HIS A 109 10.49 -3.32 -16.39
C HIS A 109 10.02 -4.30 -15.33
N PRO A 110 8.98 -5.11 -15.66
CA PRO A 110 8.39 -6.03 -14.68
C PRO A 110 9.33 -7.19 -14.31
#